data_033e2c9a2f8cbca84062ad906d57be0f
#
_entry.id   033e2c9a2f8cbca84062ad906d57be0f
#
_cell.length_a   1.000
_cell.length_b   1.000
_cell.length_c   1.000
_cell.angle_alpha   90.00
_cell.angle_beta   90.00
_cell.angle_gamma   90.00
#
_symmetry.space_group_name_H-M   'P 1'
#
loop_
_entity.id
_entity.type
_entity.pdbx_description
1 polymer ?
#
loop_
_entity_poly.entity_id
_entity_poly.type
_entity_poly.pdbx_seq_one_letter_code
_entity_poly.pdbx_strand_id
1 'polypeptide(L)'
;MKNDANVNRVLKDDGVTDSLLTPGHRFENPNTTNIETLEQELGFKDSWAVRVVYNDRFGGVIIKQNPGEGNRLHYHPDADECWVILEGEYEWQIEDKTQNVKQGDIVVVKANTWHKITAIGDKPAARFAITKPDVDHIYED
;
A
#
# COMPACT_ATOMS: atom_id res chain seq x y z
N MET A 1 9.41 15.57 -4.42
CA MET A 1 8.36 14.78 -5.09
C MET A 1 8.95 13.46 -5.56
N LYS A 2 8.21 12.40 -5.37
CA LYS A 2 8.60 11.04 -5.77
C LYS A 2 7.59 10.49 -6.75
N ASN A 3 8.08 9.92 -7.85
CA ASN A 3 7.25 9.19 -8.79
C ASN A 3 7.26 7.71 -8.40
N ASP A 4 6.11 7.12 -8.21
CA ASP A 4 5.97 5.74 -7.72
C ASP A 4 5.63 4.72 -8.80
N ALA A 5 5.97 4.99 -10.05
CA ALA A 5 5.88 3.99 -11.10
C ALA A 5 6.63 2.71 -10.72
N ASN A 6 7.63 2.85 -9.87
CA ASN A 6 8.37 1.73 -9.30
C ASN A 6 7.86 1.45 -7.89
N VAL A 7 7.10 0.38 -7.73
CA VAL A 7 6.51 -0.01 -6.45
C VAL A 7 7.57 -0.24 -5.36
N ASN A 8 8.71 -0.76 -5.72
CA ASN A 8 9.77 -1.01 -4.74
C ASN A 8 10.28 0.28 -4.11
N ARG A 9 10.39 1.33 -4.93
CA ARG A 9 10.81 2.62 -4.42
C ARG A 9 9.76 3.21 -3.47
N VAL A 10 8.49 3.10 -3.82
CA VAL A 10 7.40 3.56 -2.97
C VAL A 10 7.44 2.85 -1.62
N LEU A 11 7.58 1.55 -1.64
CA LEU A 11 7.62 0.75 -0.42
C LEU A 11 8.84 1.10 0.44
N LYS A 12 9.98 1.33 -0.18
CA LYS A 12 11.17 1.75 0.55
C LYS A 12 10.95 3.11 1.22
N ASP A 13 10.38 4.05 0.49
CA ASP A 13 10.09 5.38 1.02
C ASP A 13 9.06 5.33 2.16
N ASP A 14 8.15 4.36 2.10
CA ASP A 14 7.14 4.16 3.13
C ASP A 14 7.67 3.34 4.34
N GLY A 15 8.92 2.90 4.28
CA GLY A 15 9.53 2.18 5.40
C GLY A 15 9.22 0.69 5.45
N VAL A 16 8.69 0.13 4.38
CA VAL A 16 8.36 -1.29 4.35
C VAL A 16 9.60 -2.15 4.14
N THR A 17 10.52 -1.72 3.30
CA THR A 17 11.73 -2.47 3.00
C THR A 17 12.85 -1.58 2.52
N ASP A 18 14.07 -2.03 2.75
CA ASP A 18 15.29 -1.40 2.25
C ASP A 18 15.71 -1.95 0.90
N SER A 19 15.14 -3.04 0.44
CA SER A 19 15.64 -3.75 -0.72
C SER A 19 14.61 -3.82 -1.85
N LEU A 20 15.04 -3.36 -3.02
CA LEU A 20 14.26 -3.52 -4.24
C LEU A 20 14.34 -4.95 -4.79
N LEU A 21 15.25 -5.75 -4.25
CA LEU A 21 15.52 -7.11 -4.71
C LEU A 21 14.90 -8.16 -3.79
N THR A 22 14.20 -7.73 -2.74
CA THR A 22 13.53 -8.64 -1.82
C THR A 22 12.49 -9.45 -2.59
N PRO A 23 12.50 -10.78 -2.49
CA PRO A 23 11.57 -11.62 -3.25
C PRO A 23 10.09 -11.30 -3.02
N GLY A 24 9.76 -10.71 -1.87
CA GLY A 24 8.40 -10.30 -1.55
C GLY A 24 7.96 -8.99 -2.19
N HIS A 25 8.83 -8.35 -3.00
CA HIS A 25 8.52 -7.06 -3.64
C HIS A 25 8.68 -7.22 -5.14
N ARG A 26 7.62 -7.61 -5.79
CA ARG A 26 7.67 -7.98 -7.19
C ARG A 26 6.49 -7.43 -7.98
N PHE A 27 6.63 -7.45 -9.28
CA PHE A 27 5.57 -7.11 -10.23
C PHE A 27 5.07 -8.37 -10.92
N GLU A 28 3.76 -8.53 -10.94
CA GLU A 28 3.07 -9.56 -11.70
C GLU A 28 1.82 -8.93 -12.29
N ASN A 29 1.29 -9.53 -13.34
CA ASN A 29 0.08 -9.05 -13.96
C ASN A 29 -0.81 -10.24 -14.31
N PRO A 30 -1.19 -11.06 -13.32
CA PRO A 30 -1.95 -12.27 -13.56
C PRO A 30 -3.40 -11.97 -13.89
N ASN A 31 -4.09 -12.94 -14.49
CA ASN A 31 -5.53 -12.83 -14.70
C ASN A 31 -6.29 -12.92 -13.38
N THR A 32 -5.75 -13.62 -12.41
CA THR A 32 -6.37 -13.83 -11.11
C THR A 32 -5.29 -13.91 -10.04
N THR A 33 -5.54 -13.31 -8.89
CA THR A 33 -4.66 -13.45 -7.74
C THR A 33 -5.50 -13.59 -6.46
N ASN A 34 -4.86 -14.08 -5.41
CA ASN A 34 -5.52 -14.30 -4.13
C ASN A 34 -4.51 -14.08 -3.01
N ILE A 35 -4.93 -13.37 -1.97
CA ILE A 35 -4.03 -13.02 -0.87
C ILE A 35 -3.52 -14.26 -0.14
N GLU A 36 -4.35 -15.27 0.06
CA GLU A 36 -3.92 -16.50 0.75
C GLU A 36 -2.82 -17.20 -0.03
N THR A 37 -2.94 -17.26 -1.35
CA THR A 37 -1.92 -17.85 -2.21
C THR A 37 -0.60 -17.08 -2.12
N LEU A 38 -0.68 -15.75 -2.12
CA LEU A 38 0.52 -14.91 -1.98
C LEU A 38 1.18 -15.11 -0.62
N GLU A 39 0.40 -15.22 0.44
CA GLU A 39 0.93 -15.46 1.78
C GLU A 39 1.62 -16.82 1.90
N GLN A 40 1.05 -17.85 1.30
CA GLN A 40 1.67 -19.18 1.27
C GLN A 40 3.00 -19.16 0.55
N GLU A 41 3.11 -18.36 -0.50
CA GLU A 41 4.31 -18.24 -1.30
C GLU A 41 5.37 -17.34 -0.66
N LEU A 42 4.95 -16.18 -0.14
CA LEU A 42 5.86 -15.15 0.35
C LEU A 42 6.09 -15.19 1.86
N GLY A 43 5.22 -15.87 2.59
CA GLY A 43 5.33 -16.05 4.03
C GLY A 43 4.44 -15.09 4.82
N PHE A 44 4.43 -15.31 6.13
CA PHE A 44 3.56 -14.59 7.06
C PHE A 44 4.34 -13.67 8.00
N LYS A 45 5.67 -13.78 8.05
CA LYS A 45 6.48 -13.03 9.00
C LYS A 45 6.96 -11.69 8.48
N ASP A 46 7.32 -11.65 7.21
CA ASP A 46 7.91 -10.45 6.62
C ASP A 46 6.86 -9.66 5.86
N SER A 47 7.02 -8.35 5.84
CA SER A 47 6.21 -7.49 4.99
C SER A 47 6.60 -7.69 3.54
N TRP A 48 5.62 -7.56 2.66
CA TRP A 48 5.83 -7.69 1.23
C TRP A 48 4.80 -6.86 0.47
N ALA A 49 5.08 -6.66 -0.80
CA ALA A 49 4.14 -6.02 -1.70
C ALA A 49 4.24 -6.64 -3.09
N VAL A 50 3.09 -6.84 -3.71
CA VAL A 50 3.01 -7.35 -5.07
C VAL A 50 2.17 -6.40 -5.89
N ARG A 51 2.76 -5.83 -6.94
CA ARG A 51 2.01 -5.05 -7.92
C ARG A 51 1.29 -6.04 -8.83
N VAL A 52 0.01 -6.23 -8.58
CA VAL A 52 -0.79 -7.25 -9.25
C VAL A 52 -1.41 -6.77 -10.55
N VAL A 53 -1.47 -5.47 -10.76
CA VAL A 53 -1.94 -4.89 -12.00
C VAL A 53 -1.19 -3.59 -12.30
N TYR A 54 -0.80 -3.44 -13.54
CA TYR A 54 -0.19 -2.20 -14.03
C TYR A 54 -0.44 -2.12 -15.53
N ASN A 55 -1.21 -1.14 -15.94
CA ASN A 55 -1.49 -0.87 -17.34
C ASN A 55 -1.66 0.63 -17.55
N ASP A 56 -2.07 1.05 -18.74
CA ASP A 56 -2.20 2.46 -19.07
C ASP A 56 -3.37 3.19 -18.41
N ARG A 57 -4.20 2.46 -17.66
CA ARG A 57 -5.42 3.01 -17.05
C ARG A 57 -5.38 2.99 -15.53
N PHE A 58 -4.86 1.92 -14.93
CA PHE A 58 -4.81 1.81 -13.48
C PHE A 58 -3.68 0.91 -13.03
N GLY A 59 -3.30 1.06 -11.77
CA GLY A 59 -2.34 0.22 -11.09
C GLY A 59 -2.90 -0.25 -9.76
N GLY A 60 -2.46 -1.41 -9.30
CA GLY A 60 -2.90 -1.95 -8.02
C GLY A 60 -1.82 -2.78 -7.36
N VAL A 61 -1.67 -2.60 -6.05
CA VAL A 61 -0.65 -3.25 -5.24
C VAL A 61 -1.29 -3.87 -4.02
N ILE A 62 -1.00 -5.15 -3.77
CA ILE A 62 -1.33 -5.76 -2.48
C ILE A 62 -0.11 -5.57 -1.58
N ILE A 63 -0.33 -4.97 -0.42
CA ILE A 63 0.72 -4.64 0.54
C ILE A 63 0.38 -5.32 1.85
N LYS A 64 1.31 -6.14 2.35
CA LYS A 64 1.21 -6.75 3.67
C LYS A 64 2.26 -6.14 4.57
N GLN A 65 1.84 -5.73 5.76
CA GLN A 65 2.71 -5.02 6.71
C GLN A 65 2.52 -5.55 8.12
N ASN A 66 3.60 -5.55 8.86
CA ASN A 66 3.57 -5.88 10.28
C ASN A 66 3.11 -4.67 11.10
N PRO A 67 2.58 -4.90 12.31
CA PRO A 67 2.18 -3.78 13.17
C PRO A 67 3.30 -2.76 13.34
N GLY A 68 2.96 -1.49 13.21
CA GLY A 68 3.91 -0.38 13.26
C GLY A 68 4.44 0.07 11.91
N GLU A 69 4.31 -0.74 10.87
CA GLU A 69 4.73 -0.37 9.53
C GLU A 69 3.58 0.32 8.79
N GLY A 70 3.92 1.17 7.85
CA GLY A 70 2.93 1.90 7.07
C GLY A 70 3.59 2.86 6.11
N ASN A 71 2.80 3.77 5.52
CA ASN A 71 3.36 4.82 4.69
C ASN A 71 3.62 6.09 5.50
N ARG A 72 4.52 6.89 4.94
CA ARG A 72 4.79 8.24 5.44
C ARG A 72 3.62 9.14 5.09
N LEU A 73 3.48 10.23 5.84
CA LEU A 73 2.51 11.27 5.53
C LEU A 73 2.83 11.88 4.16
N HIS A 74 1.85 11.86 3.27
CA HIS A 74 2.02 12.35 1.90
C HIS A 74 0.67 12.67 1.26
N TYR A 75 0.71 13.25 0.06
CA TYR A 75 -0.48 13.38 -0.78
C TYR A 75 -0.12 13.10 -2.25
N HIS A 76 -1.13 12.84 -3.04
CA HIS A 76 -1.03 12.69 -4.48
C HIS A 76 -1.65 13.91 -5.14
N PRO A 77 -0.91 14.67 -5.96
CA PRO A 77 -1.45 15.93 -6.48
C PRO A 77 -2.55 15.77 -7.54
N ASP A 78 -2.57 14.64 -8.23
CA ASP A 78 -3.43 14.45 -9.39
C ASP A 78 -4.10 13.07 -9.45
N ALA A 79 -4.17 12.38 -8.32
CA ALA A 79 -4.72 11.02 -8.31
C ALA A 79 -5.55 10.77 -7.06
N ASP A 80 -6.71 10.20 -7.25
CA ASP A 80 -7.46 9.59 -6.17
C ASP A 80 -6.93 8.17 -5.96
N GLU A 81 -7.04 7.67 -4.73
CA GLU A 81 -6.61 6.33 -4.36
C GLU A 81 -7.74 5.62 -3.64
N CYS A 82 -7.83 4.32 -3.85
CA CYS A 82 -8.79 3.48 -3.14
C CYS A 82 -8.04 2.33 -2.47
N TRP A 83 -8.33 2.08 -1.20
CA TRP A 83 -7.81 0.92 -0.49
C TRP A 83 -8.94 0.00 -0.08
N VAL A 84 -8.74 -1.28 -0.32
CA VAL A 84 -9.58 -2.34 0.23
C VAL A 84 -8.76 -3.02 1.32
N ILE A 85 -9.25 -2.99 2.55
CA ILE A 85 -8.56 -3.64 3.67
C ILE A 85 -8.88 -5.13 3.62
N LEU A 86 -7.86 -5.93 3.33
CA LEU A 86 -8.01 -7.37 3.14
C LEU A 86 -7.87 -8.16 4.42
N GLU A 87 -7.01 -7.69 5.34
CA GLU A 87 -6.73 -8.36 6.60
C GLU A 87 -6.28 -7.35 7.65
N GLY A 88 -6.53 -7.67 8.92
CA GLY A 88 -6.01 -6.90 10.04
C GLY A 88 -6.63 -5.53 10.20
N GLU A 89 -5.88 -4.66 10.83
CA GLU A 89 -6.33 -3.30 11.17
C GLU A 89 -5.25 -2.28 10.88
N TYR A 90 -5.69 -1.09 10.49
CA TYR A 90 -4.81 0.06 10.27
C TYR A 90 -5.35 1.28 11.01
N GLU A 91 -4.43 2.13 11.45
CA GLU A 91 -4.76 3.50 11.82
C GLU A 91 -4.66 4.35 10.56
N TRP A 92 -5.73 5.03 10.25
CA TRP A 92 -5.86 5.85 9.05
C TRP A 92 -5.91 7.32 9.45
N GLN A 93 -4.90 8.08 9.03
CA GLN A 93 -4.86 9.52 9.24
C GLN A 93 -5.18 10.23 7.93
N ILE A 94 -6.17 11.11 7.96
CA ILE A 94 -6.56 11.93 6.82
C ILE A 94 -6.65 13.37 7.31
N GLU A 95 -5.81 14.24 6.76
CA GLU A 95 -5.64 15.62 7.24
C GLU A 95 -5.33 15.60 8.76
N ASP A 96 -6.18 16.21 9.56
CA ASP A 96 -6.03 16.28 11.02
C ASP A 96 -6.87 15.25 11.77
N LYS A 97 -7.47 14.30 11.06
CA LYS A 97 -8.34 13.30 11.64
C LYS A 97 -7.70 11.91 11.59
N THR A 98 -8.01 11.10 12.58
CA THR A 98 -7.51 9.74 12.68
C THR A 98 -8.68 8.81 12.97
N GLN A 99 -8.71 7.68 12.28
CA GLN A 99 -9.68 6.62 12.54
C GLN A 99 -9.05 5.27 12.28
N ASN A 100 -9.62 4.22 12.84
CA ASN A 100 -9.20 2.86 12.58
C ASN A 100 -10.05 2.26 11.48
N VAL A 101 -9.40 1.49 10.61
CA VAL A 101 -10.05 0.72 9.55
C VAL A 101 -9.62 -0.73 9.66
N LYS A 102 -10.48 -1.64 9.24
CA LYS A 102 -10.28 -3.07 9.42
C LYS A 102 -10.74 -3.85 8.20
N GLN A 103 -10.50 -5.15 8.22
CA GLN A 103 -10.91 -6.06 7.16
C GLN A 103 -12.32 -5.77 6.68
N GLY A 104 -12.48 -5.62 5.39
CA GLY A 104 -13.75 -5.33 4.74
C GLY A 104 -14.01 -3.85 4.52
N ASP A 105 -13.25 -2.95 5.16
CA ASP A 105 -13.41 -1.52 4.95
C ASP A 105 -12.81 -1.10 3.61
N ILE A 106 -13.44 -0.14 2.98
CA ILE A 106 -12.96 0.49 1.75
C ILE A 106 -12.69 1.95 2.07
N VAL A 107 -11.48 2.39 1.76
CA VAL A 107 -11.02 3.74 2.04
C VAL A 107 -10.79 4.46 0.72
N VAL A 108 -11.32 5.66 0.59
CA VAL A 108 -11.09 6.51 -0.58
C VAL A 108 -10.30 7.74 -0.17
N VAL A 109 -9.19 7.96 -0.84
CA VAL A 109 -8.31 9.10 -0.60
C VAL A 109 -8.37 10.00 -1.82
N LYS A 110 -8.91 11.19 -1.65
CA LYS A 110 -8.98 12.16 -2.75
C LYS A 110 -7.62 12.78 -3.02
N ALA A 111 -7.40 13.18 -4.26
CA ALA A 111 -6.21 13.93 -4.65
C ALA A 111 -6.02 15.15 -3.74
N ASN A 112 -4.77 15.51 -3.52
CA ASN A 112 -4.37 16.68 -2.70
C ASN A 112 -4.74 16.57 -1.21
N THR A 113 -4.98 15.36 -0.72
CA THR A 113 -5.32 15.12 0.68
C THR A 113 -4.12 14.49 1.39
N TRP A 114 -3.59 15.15 2.40
CA TRP A 114 -2.53 14.59 3.25
C TRP A 114 -3.04 13.37 3.98
N HIS A 115 -2.31 12.27 3.86
CA HIS A 115 -2.75 11.03 4.48
C HIS A 115 -1.56 10.13 4.87
N LYS A 116 -1.86 9.26 5.82
CA LYS A 116 -0.91 8.28 6.35
C LYS A 116 -1.69 7.07 6.83
N ILE A 117 -1.14 5.89 6.63
CA ILE A 117 -1.73 4.65 7.15
C ILE A 117 -0.65 3.84 7.86
N THR A 118 -1.01 3.25 9.00
CA THR A 118 -0.09 2.46 9.82
C THR A 118 -0.80 1.21 10.28
N ALA A 119 -0.17 0.05 10.08
CA ALA A 119 -0.69 -1.22 10.59
C ALA A 119 -0.64 -1.21 12.12
N ILE A 120 -1.72 -1.63 12.75
CA ILE A 120 -1.86 -1.66 14.21
C ILE A 120 -2.32 -3.03 14.70
N GLY A 121 -2.37 -3.20 16.01
CA GLY A 121 -2.78 -4.46 16.62
C GLY A 121 -1.60 -5.41 16.78
N ASP A 122 -1.91 -6.69 16.90
CA ASP A 122 -0.91 -7.75 17.14
C ASP A 122 -0.74 -8.70 15.94
N LYS A 123 -1.39 -8.41 14.84
CA LYS A 123 -1.37 -9.25 13.62
C LYS A 123 -0.94 -8.41 12.43
N PRO A 124 -0.30 -9.02 11.42
CA PRO A 124 -0.07 -8.34 10.16
C PRO A 124 -1.38 -7.88 9.52
N ALA A 125 -1.30 -6.78 8.81
CA ALA A 125 -2.41 -6.22 8.06
C ALA A 125 -2.09 -6.22 6.58
N ALA A 126 -3.11 -6.26 5.74
CA ALA A 126 -2.93 -6.23 4.30
C ALA A 126 -4.02 -5.39 3.66
N ARG A 127 -3.62 -4.65 2.62
CA ARG A 127 -4.55 -3.83 1.84
C ARG A 127 -4.25 -3.95 0.36
N PHE A 128 -5.27 -3.75 -0.46
CA PHE A 128 -5.14 -3.59 -1.89
C PHE A 128 -5.30 -2.12 -2.24
N ALA A 129 -4.23 -1.51 -2.75
CA ALA A 129 -4.20 -0.09 -3.10
C ALA A 129 -4.33 0.06 -4.61
N ILE A 130 -5.28 0.86 -5.04
CA ILE A 130 -5.62 1.06 -6.45
C ILE A 130 -5.54 2.54 -6.78
N THR A 131 -4.78 2.89 -7.83
CA THR A 131 -4.66 4.26 -8.34
C THR A 131 -4.54 4.26 -9.85
N LYS A 132 -4.40 5.44 -10.46
CA LYS A 132 -3.88 5.52 -11.82
C LYS A 132 -2.44 4.98 -11.85
N PRO A 133 -1.88 4.61 -13.02
CA PRO A 133 -0.62 3.87 -13.05
C PRO A 133 0.57 4.61 -12.47
N ASP A 134 0.85 5.80 -12.74
CA ASP A 134 2.08 6.47 -12.33
C ASP A 134 1.75 7.69 -11.48
N VAL A 135 1.60 7.47 -10.18
CA VAL A 135 1.28 8.54 -9.23
C VAL A 135 2.54 9.13 -8.61
N ASP A 136 2.49 10.42 -8.34
CA ASP A 136 3.52 11.09 -7.57
C ASP A 136 3.13 11.10 -6.10
N HIS A 137 4.13 10.93 -5.25
CA HIS A 137 4.00 11.07 -3.80
C HIS A 137 4.72 12.34 -3.37
N ILE A 138 4.00 13.25 -2.73
CA ILE A 138 4.57 14.48 -2.19
C ILE A 138 4.67 14.31 -0.69
N TYR A 139 5.89 14.30 -0.18
CA TYR A 139 6.17 14.13 1.23
C TYR A 139 6.46 15.46 1.91
N GLU A 140 6.16 15.50 3.18
CA GLU A 140 6.59 16.59 4.03
C GLU A 140 8.11 16.47 4.27
N ASP A 141 8.82 17.56 4.13
CA ASP A 141 10.29 17.59 4.30
C ASP A 141 10.70 17.61 5.77
#